data_79416ee51a32128641ba79c2cb42d600
#
_entry.id   79416ee51a32128641ba79c2cb42d600
#
_cell.length_a   1.000
_cell.length_b   1.000
_cell.length_c   1.000
_cell.angle_alpha   90.00
_cell.angle_beta   90.00
_cell.angle_gamma   90.00
#
_symmetry.space_group_name_H-M   'P 1'
#
loop_
_entity.id
_entity.type
_entity.pdbx_description
1 polymer ?
#
loop_
_entity_poly.entity_id
_entity_poly.type
_entity_poly.pdbx_seq_one_letter_code
_entity_poly.pdbx_strand_id
1 'polypeptide(L)'
;MRLVQKALTFDDVLLVPAYSAVLPRDVSLRTRLTRSIDLNIPLVSAAMDTVTEARLAISMAQAGGIGIVHKNLKPADQAREVQRVKRYESGVLRDPITISPEMKVRDVIALSQQHGISGFPVLEGKTVVGIITNRDLRFEEELDAPVRAKMTPREKLVTVAEGAPLEEAKRLMNRHRLERVLVVNGAFELRGLITVKVSRRPWKTRWPIRMRTANCA
;
A
#
# COMPACT_ATOMS: atom_id res chain seq x y z
N MET A 1 5.34 -6.93 48.30
CA MET A 1 5.56 -6.38 46.94
C MET A 1 7.00 -5.91 46.83
N ARG A 2 7.78 -6.40 45.85
CA ARG A 2 9.21 -6.01 45.67
C ARG A 2 9.27 -4.93 44.61
N LEU A 3 9.70 -3.71 44.99
CA LEU A 3 10.00 -2.64 44.01
C LEU A 3 11.27 -3.00 43.25
N VAL A 4 11.16 -3.18 41.94
CA VAL A 4 12.30 -3.55 41.07
C VAL A 4 12.98 -2.31 40.54
N GLN A 5 12.20 -1.27 40.22
CA GLN A 5 12.70 -0.02 39.65
C GLN A 5 11.70 1.14 39.92
N LYS A 6 12.21 2.34 40.13
CA LYS A 6 11.41 3.56 40.14
C LYS A 6 11.24 4.03 38.69
N ALA A 7 10.00 4.29 38.28
CA ALA A 7 9.66 4.87 36.97
C ALA A 7 8.84 6.14 37.21
N LEU A 8 9.01 7.13 36.34
CA LEU A 8 8.32 8.42 36.42
C LEU A 8 7.50 8.60 35.13
N THR A 9 6.34 9.25 35.27
CA THR A 9 5.50 9.69 34.16
C THR A 9 5.71 11.17 33.86
N PHE A 10 5.13 11.69 32.79
CA PHE A 10 5.17 13.13 32.50
C PHE A 10 4.37 13.97 33.49
N ASP A 11 3.50 13.34 34.29
CA ASP A 11 2.84 14.02 35.41
C ASP A 11 3.78 14.26 36.60
N ASP A 12 4.86 13.48 36.70
CA ASP A 12 5.83 13.53 37.79
C ASP A 12 7.04 14.43 37.46
N VAL A 13 7.27 14.76 36.19
CA VAL A 13 8.49 15.44 35.74
C VAL A 13 8.21 16.51 34.70
N LEU A 14 9.08 17.52 34.66
CA LEU A 14 9.13 18.54 33.62
C LEU A 14 10.48 18.48 32.90
N LEU A 15 10.46 18.81 31.60
CA LEU A 15 11.70 18.99 30.85
C LEU A 15 12.35 20.32 31.25
N VAL A 16 13.63 20.28 31.60
CA VAL A 16 14.41 21.47 31.90
C VAL A 16 14.78 22.15 30.57
N PRO A 17 14.40 23.41 30.34
CA PRO A 17 14.82 24.14 29.15
C PRO A 17 16.35 24.25 29.08
N ALA A 18 16.88 24.07 27.87
CA ALA A 18 18.31 24.22 27.62
C ALA A 18 18.53 25.14 26.41
N TYR A 19 19.75 25.68 26.29
CA TYR A 19 20.13 26.45 25.12
C TYR A 19 20.10 25.60 23.88
N SER A 20 19.52 26.15 22.79
CA SER A 20 19.52 25.51 21.46
C SER A 20 19.80 26.57 20.38
N ALA A 21 20.72 26.25 19.47
CA ALA A 21 21.00 27.03 18.26
C ALA A 21 20.33 26.43 17.00
N VAL A 22 19.53 25.35 17.17
CA VAL A 22 18.87 24.65 16.06
C VAL A 22 17.45 25.17 15.89
N LEU A 23 17.10 25.57 14.68
CA LEU A 23 15.73 25.97 14.36
C LEU A 23 14.81 24.75 14.29
N PRO A 24 13.51 24.86 14.66
CA PRO A 24 12.58 23.73 14.63
C PRO A 24 12.51 22.99 13.30
N ARG A 25 12.64 23.70 12.16
CA ARG A 25 12.63 23.11 10.82
C ARG A 25 13.88 22.26 10.50
N ASP A 26 14.98 22.48 11.23
CA ASP A 26 16.28 21.84 10.99
C ASP A 26 16.53 20.67 11.99
N VAL A 27 15.59 20.44 12.90
CA VAL A 27 15.65 19.36 13.88
C VAL A 27 15.47 18.00 13.20
N SER A 28 16.34 17.03 13.51
CA SER A 28 16.18 15.63 13.15
C SER A 28 15.55 14.87 14.33
N LEU A 29 14.38 14.29 14.11
CA LEU A 29 13.67 13.44 15.09
C LEU A 29 14.02 11.96 14.93
N ARG A 30 14.97 11.64 14.04
CA ARG A 30 15.35 10.26 13.76
C ARG A 30 15.84 9.57 15.04
N THR A 31 15.29 8.38 15.30
CA THR A 31 15.59 7.60 16.50
C THR A 31 15.71 6.11 16.14
N ARG A 32 16.38 5.36 17.01
CA ARG A 32 16.53 3.92 16.89
C ARG A 32 15.56 3.21 17.82
N LEU A 33 14.68 2.39 17.27
CA LEU A 33 13.76 1.55 18.03
C LEU A 33 14.41 0.24 18.46
N THR A 34 15.11 -0.42 17.54
CA THR A 34 15.87 -1.67 17.79
C THR A 34 17.22 -1.62 17.08
N ARG A 35 18.04 -2.68 17.21
CA ARG A 35 19.33 -2.77 16.51
C ARG A 35 19.21 -2.66 14.99
N SER A 36 18.05 -3.02 14.42
CA SER A 36 17.81 -3.08 12.97
C SER A 36 16.66 -2.17 12.50
N ILE A 37 15.98 -1.45 13.40
CA ILE A 37 14.84 -0.60 13.05
C ILE A 37 15.12 0.82 13.52
N ASP A 38 15.22 1.73 12.55
CA ASP A 38 15.26 3.17 12.77
C ASP A 38 13.91 3.78 12.41
N LEU A 39 13.47 4.77 13.19
CA LEU A 39 12.27 5.57 12.96
C LEU A 39 12.65 6.99 12.57
N ASN A 40 11.83 7.65 11.77
CA ASN A 40 12.03 9.07 11.43
C ASN A 40 11.45 10.02 12.46
N ILE A 41 10.45 9.56 13.21
CA ILE A 41 9.90 10.22 14.40
C ILE A 41 9.77 9.19 15.53
N PRO A 42 9.99 9.55 16.78
CA PRO A 42 9.97 8.64 17.92
C PRO A 42 8.54 8.32 18.38
N LEU A 43 7.67 7.89 17.45
CA LEU A 43 6.29 7.53 17.75
C LEU A 43 6.03 6.07 17.41
N VAL A 44 5.47 5.37 18.40
CA VAL A 44 5.05 3.97 18.29
C VAL A 44 3.60 3.87 18.73
N SER A 45 2.69 3.34 17.91
CA SER A 45 1.33 3.11 18.38
C SER A 45 1.25 1.82 19.19
N ALA A 46 0.49 1.89 20.31
CA ALA A 46 0.32 0.77 21.22
C ALA A 46 -0.40 -0.41 20.54
N ALA A 47 -0.01 -1.64 20.91
CA ALA A 47 -0.62 -2.89 20.46
C ALA A 47 -1.96 -3.14 21.18
N MET A 48 -2.91 -2.23 21.02
CA MET A 48 -4.23 -2.28 21.64
C MET A 48 -5.28 -2.69 20.62
N ASP A 49 -6.20 -3.55 21.06
CA ASP A 49 -7.37 -3.97 20.29
C ASP A 49 -8.19 -2.75 19.84
N THR A 50 -8.74 -2.80 18.65
CA THR A 50 -9.50 -1.73 18.00
C THR A 50 -8.73 -0.41 17.79
N VAL A 51 -7.50 -0.29 18.29
CA VAL A 51 -6.66 0.92 18.16
C VAL A 51 -5.64 0.72 17.04
N THR A 52 -4.73 -0.26 17.17
CA THR A 52 -3.66 -0.46 16.17
C THR A 52 -3.93 -1.67 15.29
N GLU A 53 -4.65 -1.42 14.22
CA GLU A 53 -4.86 -2.30 13.06
C GLU A 53 -4.18 -1.71 11.82
N ALA A 54 -4.37 -2.30 10.64
CA ALA A 54 -3.70 -1.86 9.41
C ALA A 54 -3.90 -0.37 9.12
N ARG A 55 -5.09 0.20 9.38
CA ARG A 55 -5.40 1.61 9.12
C ARG A 55 -4.50 2.56 9.90
N LEU A 56 -4.40 2.37 11.22
CA LEU A 56 -3.54 3.21 12.05
C LEU A 56 -2.06 2.92 11.78
N ALA A 57 -1.67 1.64 11.61
CA ALA A 57 -0.30 1.27 11.31
C ALA A 57 0.20 1.93 10.01
N ILE A 58 -0.64 2.01 8.97
CA ILE A 58 -0.35 2.73 7.73
C ILE A 58 -0.15 4.24 8.00
N SER A 59 -1.04 4.86 8.78
CA SER A 59 -0.95 6.29 9.10
C SER A 59 0.31 6.60 9.90
N MET A 60 0.66 5.75 10.87
CA MET A 60 1.89 5.87 11.65
C MET A 60 3.13 5.75 10.78
N ALA A 61 3.18 4.76 9.89
CA ALA A 61 4.29 4.58 8.95
C ALA A 61 4.45 5.78 8.01
N GLN A 62 3.34 6.36 7.53
CA GLN A 62 3.36 7.57 6.70
C GLN A 62 3.90 8.80 7.44
N ALA A 63 3.65 8.90 8.74
CA ALA A 63 4.20 9.97 9.58
C ALA A 63 5.69 9.75 9.93
N GLY A 64 6.23 8.55 9.71
CA GLY A 64 7.62 8.21 10.02
C GLY A 64 7.80 7.45 11.33
N GLY A 65 6.71 7.09 12.01
CA GLY A 65 6.66 6.21 13.16
C GLY A 65 6.38 4.75 12.79
N ILE A 66 5.99 3.92 13.75
CA ILE A 66 5.64 2.51 13.54
C ILE A 66 4.37 2.13 14.29
N GLY A 67 3.53 1.30 13.68
CA GLY A 67 2.37 0.70 14.31
C GLY A 67 2.64 -0.74 14.73
N ILE A 68 2.26 -1.09 15.95
CA ILE A 68 2.33 -2.46 16.46
C ILE A 68 0.93 -3.07 16.45
N VAL A 69 0.68 -4.01 15.55
CA VAL A 69 -0.62 -4.69 15.44
C VAL A 69 -0.84 -5.57 16.67
N HIS A 70 -2.02 -5.46 17.29
CA HIS A 70 -2.35 -6.16 18.52
C HIS A 70 -2.48 -7.68 18.33
N LYS A 71 -2.37 -8.43 19.43
CA LYS A 71 -2.42 -9.90 19.44
C LYS A 71 -3.85 -10.48 19.54
N ASN A 72 -4.87 -9.66 19.83
CA ASN A 72 -6.25 -10.12 19.98
C ASN A 72 -6.92 -10.39 18.62
N LEU A 73 -6.25 -11.20 17.80
CA LEU A 73 -6.65 -11.66 16.48
C LEU A 73 -6.22 -13.10 16.31
N LYS A 74 -6.95 -13.86 15.50
CA LYS A 74 -6.43 -15.17 15.06
C LYS A 74 -5.15 -14.94 14.24
N PRO A 75 -4.16 -15.83 14.28
CA PRO A 75 -2.89 -15.65 13.57
C PRO A 75 -3.04 -15.29 12.08
N ALA A 76 -4.01 -15.93 11.39
CA ALA A 76 -4.30 -15.63 9.98
C ALA A 76 -4.86 -14.22 9.78
N ASP A 77 -5.66 -13.70 10.72
CA ASP A 77 -6.24 -12.35 10.65
C ASP A 77 -5.18 -11.30 10.94
N GLN A 78 -4.33 -11.52 11.94
CA GLN A 78 -3.20 -10.64 12.24
C GLN A 78 -2.23 -10.58 11.05
N ALA A 79 -1.93 -11.72 10.43
CA ALA A 79 -1.11 -11.76 9.22
C ALA A 79 -1.73 -10.97 8.08
N ARG A 80 -3.07 -11.02 7.90
CA ARG A 80 -3.78 -10.19 6.90
C ARG A 80 -3.65 -8.69 7.18
N GLU A 81 -3.78 -8.26 8.43
CA GLU A 81 -3.57 -6.85 8.81
C GLU A 81 -2.14 -6.38 8.48
N VAL A 82 -1.13 -7.18 8.83
CA VAL A 82 0.27 -6.88 8.49
C VAL A 82 0.47 -6.84 6.95
N GLN A 83 -0.12 -7.78 6.21
CA GLN A 83 -0.05 -7.77 4.74
C GLN A 83 -0.67 -6.49 4.15
N ARG A 84 -1.78 -6.00 4.70
CA ARG A 84 -2.40 -4.74 4.27
C ARG A 84 -1.43 -3.55 4.42
N VAL A 85 -0.71 -3.48 5.55
CA VAL A 85 0.31 -2.45 5.76
C VAL A 85 1.43 -2.58 4.75
N LYS A 86 1.98 -3.78 4.56
CA LYS A 86 3.07 -4.05 3.62
C LYS A 86 2.70 -3.78 2.16
N ARG A 87 1.49 -4.14 1.75
CA ARG A 87 0.95 -3.80 0.42
C ARG A 87 0.85 -2.30 0.20
N TYR A 88 0.49 -1.56 1.24
CA TYR A 88 0.40 -0.11 1.16
C TYR A 88 1.77 0.57 1.01
N GLU A 89 2.79 0.06 1.69
CA GLU A 89 4.15 0.58 1.70
C GLU A 89 4.84 0.50 0.32
N SER A 90 4.56 -0.57 -0.43
CA SER A 90 5.18 -0.80 -1.75
C SER A 90 4.67 0.12 -2.86
N GLY A 91 3.58 0.87 -2.65
CA GLY A 91 2.91 1.63 -3.72
C GLY A 91 2.34 0.73 -4.83
N VAL A 92 2.47 -0.59 -4.67
CA VAL A 92 2.00 -1.61 -5.60
C VAL A 92 0.95 -2.47 -4.89
N LEU A 93 -0.24 -2.54 -5.44
CA LEU A 93 -1.25 -3.51 -5.02
C LEU A 93 -0.84 -4.90 -5.55
N ARG A 94 -0.26 -5.74 -4.70
CA ARG A 94 0.34 -7.03 -5.12
C ARG A 94 -0.67 -8.09 -5.51
N ASP A 95 -1.86 -8.12 -4.97
CA ASP A 95 -2.90 -9.09 -5.35
C ASP A 95 -4.18 -8.32 -5.69
N PRO A 96 -4.24 -7.66 -6.86
CA PRO A 96 -5.46 -7.01 -7.30
C PRO A 96 -6.53 -8.07 -7.58
N ILE A 97 -7.79 -7.68 -7.44
CA ILE A 97 -8.89 -8.53 -7.92
C ILE A 97 -8.78 -8.63 -9.43
N THR A 98 -8.73 -9.84 -9.93
CA THR A 98 -8.61 -10.17 -11.35
C THR A 98 -9.87 -10.84 -11.86
N ILE A 99 -10.08 -10.80 -13.16
CA ILE A 99 -11.24 -11.40 -13.82
C ILE A 99 -10.82 -12.23 -15.03
N SER A 100 -11.69 -13.15 -15.44
CA SER A 100 -11.52 -13.94 -16.65
C SER A 100 -11.99 -13.16 -17.88
N PRO A 101 -11.38 -13.35 -19.06
CA PRO A 101 -11.82 -12.73 -20.30
C PRO A 101 -13.24 -13.19 -20.75
N GLU A 102 -13.69 -14.35 -20.27
CA GLU A 102 -15.02 -14.89 -20.58
C GLU A 102 -16.13 -14.40 -19.62
N MET A 103 -15.77 -13.68 -18.56
CA MET A 103 -16.73 -13.07 -17.64
C MET A 103 -17.61 -12.06 -18.39
N LYS A 104 -18.91 -11.99 -18.02
CA LYS A 104 -19.83 -11.03 -18.64
C LYS A 104 -19.62 -9.63 -18.08
N VAL A 105 -19.85 -8.60 -18.89
CA VAL A 105 -19.74 -7.20 -18.50
C VAL A 105 -20.59 -6.88 -17.28
N ARG A 106 -21.83 -7.41 -17.19
CA ARG A 106 -22.73 -7.22 -16.03
C ARG A 106 -22.11 -7.66 -14.72
N ASP A 107 -21.38 -8.79 -14.72
CA ASP A 107 -20.77 -9.36 -13.53
C ASP A 107 -19.59 -8.50 -13.07
N VAL A 108 -18.84 -7.92 -14.01
CA VAL A 108 -17.76 -6.98 -13.73
C VAL A 108 -18.30 -5.68 -13.13
N ILE A 109 -19.43 -5.18 -13.61
CA ILE A 109 -20.07 -3.99 -13.05
C ILE A 109 -20.52 -4.26 -11.62
N ALA A 110 -21.14 -5.41 -11.36
CA ALA A 110 -21.54 -5.83 -10.00
C ALA A 110 -20.31 -5.93 -9.07
N LEU A 111 -19.23 -6.56 -9.53
CA LEU A 111 -17.97 -6.68 -8.80
C LEU A 111 -17.34 -5.31 -8.50
N SER A 112 -17.40 -4.40 -9.48
CA SER A 112 -16.94 -3.01 -9.33
C SER A 112 -17.69 -2.27 -8.22
N GLN A 113 -19.01 -2.41 -8.19
CA GLN A 113 -19.86 -1.79 -7.16
C GLN A 113 -19.62 -2.41 -5.78
N GLN A 114 -19.57 -3.73 -5.70
CA GLN A 114 -19.36 -4.47 -4.45
C GLN A 114 -18.03 -4.11 -3.77
N HIS A 115 -16.95 -3.98 -4.54
CA HIS A 115 -15.60 -3.75 -4.01
C HIS A 115 -15.12 -2.28 -4.10
N GLY A 116 -15.90 -1.38 -4.73
CA GLY A 116 -15.49 0.01 -4.95
C GLY A 116 -14.26 0.14 -5.85
N ILE A 117 -14.07 -0.81 -6.78
CA ILE A 117 -12.90 -0.91 -7.68
C ILE A 117 -13.31 -0.46 -9.08
N SER A 118 -12.51 0.39 -9.69
CA SER A 118 -12.80 1.00 -10.99
C SER A 118 -11.98 0.42 -12.14
N GLY A 119 -11.40 -0.78 -11.98
CA GLY A 119 -10.71 -1.46 -13.07
C GLY A 119 -10.02 -2.73 -12.62
N PHE A 120 -10.04 -3.73 -13.48
CA PHE A 120 -9.62 -5.09 -13.23
C PHE A 120 -8.63 -5.57 -14.27
N PRO A 121 -7.48 -6.15 -13.87
CA PRO A 121 -6.65 -6.93 -14.76
C PRO A 121 -7.43 -8.17 -15.25
N VAL A 122 -7.32 -8.45 -16.54
CA VAL A 122 -7.94 -9.62 -17.16
C VAL A 122 -6.86 -10.67 -17.37
N LEU A 123 -7.07 -11.86 -16.80
CA LEU A 123 -6.10 -12.95 -16.84
C LEU A 123 -6.66 -14.19 -17.53
N GLU A 124 -5.80 -14.85 -18.28
CA GLU A 124 -5.99 -16.21 -18.76
C GLU A 124 -4.97 -17.12 -18.05
N GLY A 125 -5.45 -17.89 -17.09
CA GLY A 125 -4.57 -18.58 -16.13
C GLY A 125 -3.79 -17.58 -15.26
N LYS A 126 -2.47 -17.49 -15.43
CA LYS A 126 -1.59 -16.52 -14.74
C LYS A 126 -1.17 -15.35 -15.60
N THR A 127 -1.42 -15.43 -16.91
CA THR A 127 -0.95 -14.45 -17.89
C THR A 127 -1.95 -13.32 -18.06
N VAL A 128 -1.46 -12.09 -18.11
CA VAL A 128 -2.28 -10.90 -18.38
C VAL A 128 -2.62 -10.86 -19.86
N VAL A 129 -3.93 -10.84 -20.18
CA VAL A 129 -4.44 -10.70 -21.55
C VAL A 129 -5.07 -9.34 -21.82
N GLY A 130 -5.37 -8.57 -20.76
CA GLY A 130 -5.94 -7.24 -20.92
C GLY A 130 -6.18 -6.53 -19.58
N ILE A 131 -6.82 -5.38 -19.68
CA ILE A 131 -7.39 -4.63 -18.56
C ILE A 131 -8.75 -4.09 -18.96
N ILE A 132 -9.70 -4.10 -18.02
CA ILE A 132 -10.98 -3.42 -18.19
C ILE A 132 -11.18 -2.42 -17.08
N THR A 133 -11.72 -1.25 -17.42
CA THR A 133 -11.88 -0.13 -16.47
C THR A 133 -13.29 0.43 -16.55
N ASN A 134 -13.71 1.22 -15.54
CA ASN A 134 -14.99 1.91 -15.58
C ASN A 134 -15.14 2.86 -16.79
N ARG A 135 -14.04 3.29 -17.42
CA ARG A 135 -14.09 4.07 -18.65
C ARG A 135 -14.65 3.23 -19.79
N ASP A 136 -14.21 1.97 -19.88
CA ASP A 136 -14.61 1.03 -20.93
C ASP A 136 -16.07 0.56 -20.72
N LEU A 137 -16.54 0.59 -19.46
CA LEU A 137 -17.88 0.12 -19.07
C LEU A 137 -18.96 1.23 -18.97
N ARG A 138 -18.54 2.50 -19.00
CA ARG A 138 -19.43 3.64 -18.66
C ARG A 138 -20.66 3.76 -19.56
N PHE A 139 -20.53 3.45 -20.81
CA PHE A 139 -21.58 3.57 -21.81
C PHE A 139 -21.85 2.25 -22.54
N GLU A 140 -21.49 1.13 -21.89
CA GLU A 140 -21.66 -0.18 -22.51
C GLU A 140 -23.09 -0.66 -22.34
N GLU A 141 -23.74 -0.96 -23.45
CA GLU A 141 -25.12 -1.43 -23.52
C GLU A 141 -25.22 -2.97 -23.60
N GLU A 142 -24.17 -3.62 -24.12
CA GLU A 142 -24.11 -5.07 -24.29
C GLU A 142 -23.62 -5.75 -22.99
N LEU A 143 -24.48 -5.78 -21.98
CA LEU A 143 -24.13 -6.31 -20.66
C LEU A 143 -23.83 -7.81 -20.63
N ASP A 144 -24.29 -8.57 -21.61
CA ASP A 144 -24.03 -10.00 -21.76
C ASP A 144 -22.76 -10.32 -22.57
N ALA A 145 -22.14 -9.31 -23.17
CA ALA A 145 -20.90 -9.49 -23.91
C ALA A 145 -19.77 -9.96 -22.99
N PRO A 146 -18.85 -10.81 -23.47
CA PRO A 146 -17.66 -11.19 -22.73
C PRO A 146 -16.69 -10.02 -22.61
N VAL A 147 -15.98 -9.94 -21.47
CA VAL A 147 -14.97 -8.91 -21.19
C VAL A 147 -13.94 -8.79 -22.30
N ARG A 148 -13.56 -9.92 -22.92
CA ARG A 148 -12.61 -9.99 -24.05
C ARG A 148 -12.96 -9.01 -25.19
N ALA A 149 -14.25 -8.80 -25.44
CA ALA A 149 -14.71 -7.92 -26.53
C ALA A 149 -14.57 -6.41 -26.19
N LYS A 150 -14.53 -6.07 -24.91
CA LYS A 150 -14.59 -4.69 -24.41
C LYS A 150 -13.31 -4.23 -23.67
N MET A 151 -12.42 -5.14 -23.29
CA MET A 151 -11.18 -4.84 -22.60
C MET A 151 -10.16 -4.14 -23.49
N THR A 152 -9.22 -3.42 -22.89
CA THR A 152 -7.98 -3.01 -23.54
C THR A 152 -7.08 -4.26 -23.66
N PRO A 153 -6.77 -4.74 -24.88
CA PRO A 153 -6.02 -5.97 -25.07
C PRO A 153 -4.53 -5.79 -24.77
N ARG A 154 -3.83 -6.91 -24.61
CA ARG A 154 -2.42 -6.99 -24.21
C ARG A 154 -1.49 -6.09 -25.03
N GLU A 155 -1.68 -6.00 -26.33
CA GLU A 155 -0.83 -5.23 -27.27
C GLU A 155 -0.88 -3.72 -27.01
N LYS A 156 -1.96 -3.25 -26.38
CA LYS A 156 -2.18 -1.83 -26.04
C LYS A 156 -1.89 -1.52 -24.56
N LEU A 157 -1.46 -2.53 -23.77
CA LEU A 157 -1.19 -2.34 -22.36
C LEU A 157 0.12 -1.58 -22.15
N VAL A 158 0.07 -0.62 -21.26
CA VAL A 158 1.26 0.01 -20.68
C VAL A 158 1.55 -0.68 -19.36
N THR A 159 2.70 -1.32 -19.26
CA THR A 159 3.11 -2.10 -18.08
C THR A 159 4.47 -1.65 -17.57
N VAL A 160 4.80 -2.01 -16.33
CA VAL A 160 6.14 -1.87 -15.77
C VAL A 160 6.66 -3.24 -15.31
N ALA A 161 7.95 -3.43 -15.35
CA ALA A 161 8.58 -4.64 -14.87
C ALA A 161 8.49 -4.75 -13.33
N GLU A 162 8.49 -5.98 -12.82
CA GLU A 162 8.63 -6.24 -11.39
C GLU A 162 9.94 -5.61 -10.87
N GLY A 163 9.85 -4.83 -9.78
CA GLY A 163 10.98 -4.10 -9.21
C GLY A 163 11.27 -2.73 -9.84
N ALA A 164 10.54 -2.31 -10.86
CA ALA A 164 10.67 -0.99 -11.44
C ALA A 164 10.41 0.12 -10.40
N PRO A 165 11.14 1.24 -10.45
CA PRO A 165 10.91 2.38 -9.56
C PRO A 165 9.50 2.96 -9.74
N LEU A 166 8.84 3.33 -8.63
CA LEU A 166 7.51 3.96 -8.67
C LEU A 166 7.47 5.21 -9.56
N GLU A 167 8.57 5.93 -9.66
CA GLU A 167 8.68 7.12 -10.50
C GLU A 167 8.59 6.81 -12.01
N GLU A 168 9.01 5.64 -12.43
CA GLU A 168 8.83 5.16 -13.80
C GLU A 168 7.34 4.92 -14.10
N ALA A 169 6.65 4.21 -13.21
CA ALA A 169 5.21 4.02 -13.32
C ALA A 169 4.46 5.36 -13.38
N LYS A 170 4.83 6.33 -12.54
CA LYS A 170 4.23 7.68 -12.55
C LYS A 170 4.45 8.40 -13.88
N ARG A 171 5.66 8.31 -14.45
CA ARG A 171 5.96 8.90 -15.77
C ARG A 171 5.10 8.28 -16.87
N LEU A 172 4.95 6.94 -16.88
CA LEU A 172 4.11 6.24 -17.83
C LEU A 172 2.63 6.62 -17.66
N MET A 173 2.13 6.66 -16.41
CA MET A 173 0.76 7.07 -16.12
C MET A 173 0.47 8.50 -16.60
N ASN A 174 1.41 9.42 -16.41
CA ASN A 174 1.27 10.80 -16.88
C ASN A 174 1.32 10.90 -18.41
N ARG A 175 2.31 10.23 -19.04
CA ARG A 175 2.50 10.23 -20.51
C ARG A 175 1.27 9.68 -21.23
N HIS A 176 0.73 8.58 -20.75
CA HIS A 176 -0.39 7.86 -21.39
C HIS A 176 -1.76 8.24 -20.79
N ARG A 177 -1.82 9.18 -19.82
CA ARG A 177 -3.03 9.61 -19.12
C ARG A 177 -3.79 8.44 -18.50
N LEU A 178 -3.05 7.50 -17.92
CA LEU A 178 -3.59 6.29 -17.29
C LEU A 178 -3.76 6.49 -15.79
N GLU A 179 -4.81 5.90 -15.25
CA GLU A 179 -5.04 5.86 -13.80
C GLU A 179 -4.40 4.63 -13.13
N ARG A 180 -3.97 3.66 -13.95
CA ARG A 180 -3.40 2.38 -13.52
C ARG A 180 -2.34 1.89 -14.47
N VAL A 181 -1.35 1.21 -13.91
CA VAL A 181 -0.31 0.50 -14.66
C VAL A 181 -0.12 -0.87 -14.01
N LEU A 182 -0.11 -1.91 -14.84
CA LEU A 182 0.12 -3.28 -14.40
C LEU A 182 1.62 -3.51 -14.19
N VAL A 183 1.95 -4.23 -13.13
CA VAL A 183 3.29 -4.73 -12.88
C VAL A 183 3.34 -6.19 -13.32
N VAL A 184 4.25 -6.51 -14.24
CA VAL A 184 4.37 -7.85 -14.82
C VAL A 184 5.81 -8.35 -14.73
N ASN A 185 5.97 -9.68 -14.73
CA ASN A 185 7.30 -10.30 -14.87
C ASN A 185 7.66 -10.56 -16.35
N GLY A 186 8.83 -11.15 -16.60
CA GLY A 186 9.30 -11.48 -17.95
C GLY A 186 8.40 -12.46 -18.72
N ALA A 187 7.57 -13.27 -18.04
CA ALA A 187 6.58 -14.16 -18.64
C ALA A 187 5.20 -13.47 -18.83
N PHE A 188 5.10 -12.16 -18.59
CA PHE A 188 3.87 -11.38 -18.64
C PHE A 188 2.80 -11.83 -17.63
N GLU A 189 3.23 -12.44 -16.51
CA GLU A 189 2.35 -12.75 -15.38
C GLU A 189 2.16 -11.53 -14.49
N LEU A 190 0.97 -11.37 -13.94
CA LEU A 190 0.63 -10.27 -13.03
C LEU A 190 1.40 -10.38 -11.71
N ARG A 191 2.12 -9.32 -11.36
CA ARG A 191 2.82 -9.15 -10.07
C ARG A 191 2.21 -8.05 -9.21
N GLY A 192 1.41 -7.19 -9.81
CA GLY A 192 0.71 -6.14 -9.08
C GLY A 192 0.08 -5.08 -9.96
N LEU A 193 -0.51 -4.10 -9.30
CA LEU A 193 -1.18 -2.97 -9.92
C LEU A 193 -0.78 -1.68 -9.20
N ILE A 194 -0.32 -0.68 -9.94
CA ILE A 194 -0.05 0.67 -9.45
C ILE A 194 -1.21 1.58 -9.86
N THR A 195 -1.75 2.37 -8.93
CA THR A 195 -2.86 3.29 -9.22
C THR A 195 -2.51 4.74 -8.85
N VAL A 196 -3.17 5.71 -9.52
CA VAL A 196 -3.00 7.14 -9.22
C VAL A 196 -3.37 7.47 -7.77
N LYS A 197 -4.34 6.78 -7.16
CA LYS A 197 -4.71 6.96 -5.75
C LYS A 197 -3.54 6.65 -4.81
N VAL A 198 -2.74 5.67 -5.14
CA VAL A 198 -1.51 5.31 -4.42
C VAL A 198 -0.39 6.30 -4.74
N SER A 199 -0.27 6.74 -6.00
CA SER A 199 0.80 7.63 -6.46
C SER A 199 0.59 9.11 -6.12
N ARG A 200 -0.67 9.57 -5.99
CA ARG A 200 -1.03 10.98 -5.69
C ARG A 200 -0.93 11.36 -4.22
N ARG A 201 -0.83 10.38 -3.30
CA ARG A 201 -0.61 10.73 -1.90
C ARG A 201 0.78 11.34 -1.79
N PRO A 202 0.90 12.62 -1.38
CA PRO A 202 2.19 13.28 -1.37
C PRO A 202 3.09 12.58 -0.35
N TRP A 203 4.16 11.94 -0.83
CA TRP A 203 5.32 11.60 -0.05
C TRP A 203 6.03 12.90 0.37
N LYS A 204 5.29 13.85 0.93
CA LYS A 204 5.84 15.05 1.55
C LYS A 204 6.36 14.79 2.95
N THR A 205 6.35 13.54 3.39
CA THR A 205 7.22 13.14 4.49
C THR A 205 8.59 12.82 3.89
N ARG A 206 9.51 13.66 4.14
CA ARG A 206 10.89 13.77 3.64
C ARG A 206 11.77 12.52 3.89
N TRP A 207 11.21 11.36 4.31
CA TRP A 207 11.95 10.20 4.80
C TRP A 207 11.19 8.87 4.61
N PRO A 208 11.62 8.00 3.69
CA PRO A 208 11.12 6.62 3.66
C PRO A 208 11.76 5.82 4.81
N ILE A 209 10.95 5.08 5.55
CA ILE A 209 11.45 4.04 6.45
C ILE A 209 12.05 2.94 5.59
N ARG A 210 13.38 2.79 5.59
CA ARG A 210 14.03 1.60 5.05
C ARG A 210 13.91 0.47 6.09
N MET A 211 12.88 -0.35 5.95
CA MET A 211 12.91 -1.66 6.61
C MET A 211 13.85 -2.57 5.82
N ARG A 212 14.95 -2.97 6.42
CA ARG A 212 15.67 -4.16 5.97
C ARG A 212 14.75 -5.35 6.19
N THR A 213 14.42 -6.09 5.13
CA THR A 213 13.75 -7.38 5.23
C THR A 213 14.60 -8.28 6.11
N ALA A 214 14.15 -8.53 7.33
CA ALA A 214 14.65 -9.64 8.10
C ALA A 214 14.08 -10.90 7.43
N ASN A 215 14.95 -11.72 6.83
CA ASN A 215 14.60 -13.09 6.47
C ASN A 215 14.21 -13.78 7.78
N CYS A 216 12.94 -14.08 7.96
CA CYS A 216 12.50 -15.09 8.90
C CYS A 216 12.86 -16.43 8.27
N ALA A 217 13.93 -17.08 8.79
CA ALA A 217 14.20 -18.49 8.62
C ALA A 217 13.19 -19.28 9.49
#